data_b084cad00894703998fd185e551b08af
#
_entry.id   b084cad00894703998fd185e551b08af
#
_cell.length_a   1.000
_cell.length_b   1.000
_cell.length_c   1.000
_cell.angle_alpha   90.00
_cell.angle_beta   90.00
_cell.angle_gamma   90.00
#
_symmetry.space_group_name_H-M   'P 1'
#
loop_
_entity.id
_entity.type
_entity.pdbx_description
1 polymer ?
#
loop_
_entity_poly.entity_id
_entity_poly.type
_entity_poly.pdbx_seq_one_letter_code
_entity_poly.pdbx_strand_id
1 'polypeptide(L)'
;MEIIFKKIYNVLGDLMRRFLSFNDFFREYFSGKSVKLSLDAGFSCPNRDGRLSNIGCIFCSDEGSGEFAGSKNLSISEQIESQKIFLEKKWKAKNYISYFQNFTNTYGSLQSLKNIYDEVTSRDDIVGISIATRCDCLDDEKIDYLREISRKKTLWLELGMQSVNENTIKLINRGYTHEIFDETVKKLKDANILFLIHAIFGLPFEDQNDFKNTIKYIREVAPFGVKFHNLYILKGSPIYELYKNKKFRLLSREEYTQTILYALENINEKTVVHRITGDPPKKNLFEPKWCADKLSVISEIDKRLKELDKDILKDEQIKNISTYWKEIDLAFSHKT
;
A
#
# COMPACT_ATOMS: atom_id res chain seq x y z
N MET A 1 -9.70 8.86 -28.42
CA MET A 1 -9.44 8.21 -27.12
C MET A 1 -8.07 8.58 -26.56
N GLU A 2 -7.01 8.53 -27.34
CA GLU A 2 -5.63 8.88 -26.91
C GLU A 2 -5.46 10.33 -26.44
N ILE A 3 -6.10 11.30 -27.09
CA ILE A 3 -6.04 12.71 -26.72
C ILE A 3 -6.77 12.98 -25.39
N ILE A 4 -7.86 12.29 -25.12
CA ILE A 4 -8.61 12.41 -23.86
C ILE A 4 -7.81 11.76 -22.73
N PHE A 5 -7.18 10.61 -22.97
CA PHE A 5 -6.28 9.97 -22.01
C PHE A 5 -5.03 10.81 -21.71
N LYS A 6 -4.42 11.43 -22.75
CA LYS A 6 -3.26 12.31 -22.57
C LYS A 6 -3.60 13.60 -21.82
N LYS A 7 -4.79 14.15 -22.05
CA LYS A 7 -5.30 15.33 -21.32
C LYS A 7 -5.67 14.99 -19.88
N ILE A 8 -6.29 13.84 -19.63
CA ILE A 8 -6.56 13.33 -18.28
C ILE A 8 -5.23 13.02 -17.54
N TYR A 9 -4.20 12.55 -18.25
CA TYR A 9 -2.92 12.19 -17.67
C TYR A 9 -2.06 13.41 -17.31
N ASN A 10 -2.05 14.47 -18.14
CA ASN A 10 -1.40 15.73 -17.79
C ASN A 10 -2.13 16.43 -16.64
N VAL A 11 -3.45 16.38 -16.63
CA VAL A 11 -4.27 16.89 -15.52
C VAL A 11 -4.00 16.09 -14.25
N LEU A 12 -3.91 14.74 -14.28
CA LEU A 12 -3.56 13.92 -13.12
C LEU A 12 -2.09 14.11 -12.66
N GLY A 13 -1.17 14.40 -13.57
CA GLY A 13 0.23 14.69 -13.24
C GLY A 13 0.40 15.97 -12.42
N ASP A 14 -0.28 17.05 -12.81
CA ASP A 14 -0.30 18.30 -12.06
C ASP A 14 -1.20 18.23 -10.80
N LEU A 15 -2.24 17.39 -10.85
CA LEU A 15 -3.20 17.15 -9.78
C LEU A 15 -2.57 16.54 -8.51
N MET A 16 -1.58 15.66 -8.65
CA MET A 16 -0.99 14.90 -7.54
C MET A 16 0.15 15.62 -6.82
N ARG A 17 0.63 16.76 -7.32
CA ARG A 17 1.79 17.48 -6.75
C ARG A 17 1.49 18.30 -5.49
N ARG A 18 0.28 18.26 -4.94
CA ARG A 18 -0.04 18.93 -3.66
C ARG A 18 0.25 18.07 -2.44
N PHE A 19 0.72 16.86 -2.69
CA PHE A 19 1.31 15.93 -1.73
C PHE A 19 2.32 15.07 -2.47
N LEU A 20 3.27 14.48 -1.75
CA LEU A 20 4.30 13.64 -2.36
C LEU A 20 3.71 12.31 -2.83
N SER A 21 3.33 12.24 -4.11
CA SER A 21 2.72 11.04 -4.68
C SER A 21 3.76 9.97 -5.05
N PHE A 22 3.32 8.70 -5.09
CA PHE A 22 4.11 7.59 -5.61
C PHE A 22 4.75 7.90 -6.98
N ASN A 23 3.97 8.48 -7.90
CA ASN A 23 4.46 8.74 -9.26
C ASN A 23 5.54 9.83 -9.30
N ASP A 24 5.35 10.92 -8.56
CA ASP A 24 6.31 12.03 -8.53
C ASP A 24 7.59 11.59 -7.85
N PHE A 25 7.48 10.92 -6.68
CA PHE A 25 8.61 10.39 -5.94
C PHE A 25 9.43 9.40 -6.78
N PHE A 26 8.83 8.33 -7.28
CA PHE A 26 9.57 7.29 -7.98
C PHE A 26 10.06 7.71 -9.37
N ARG A 27 9.45 8.73 -9.99
CA ARG A 27 10.01 9.33 -11.21
C ARG A 27 11.35 9.98 -10.94
N GLU A 28 11.50 10.66 -9.82
CA GLU A 28 12.77 11.26 -9.39
C GLU A 28 13.74 10.19 -8.85
N TYR A 29 13.23 9.31 -7.98
CA TYR A 29 14.03 8.29 -7.31
C TYR A 29 14.72 7.33 -8.29
N PHE A 30 14.01 6.83 -9.29
CA PHE A 30 14.52 5.91 -10.31
C PHE A 30 14.80 6.59 -11.67
N SER A 31 14.83 7.91 -11.74
CA SER A 31 15.09 8.68 -12.96
C SER A 31 14.19 8.29 -14.14
N GLY A 32 12.90 8.05 -13.87
CA GLY A 32 11.92 7.71 -14.88
C GLY A 32 10.63 7.11 -14.35
N LYS A 33 9.67 6.93 -15.25
CA LYS A 33 8.37 6.38 -14.89
C LYS A 33 8.50 4.95 -14.40
N SER A 34 8.03 4.71 -13.18
CA SER A 34 8.02 3.40 -12.54
C SER A 34 6.61 2.81 -12.48
N VAL A 35 6.50 1.50 -12.71
CA VAL A 35 5.23 0.77 -12.72
C VAL A 35 5.34 -0.46 -11.82
N LYS A 36 4.33 -0.69 -10.98
CA LYS A 36 4.22 -1.90 -10.15
C LYS A 36 3.67 -3.05 -10.99
N LEU A 37 4.37 -4.19 -10.96
CA LEU A 37 3.91 -5.47 -11.46
C LEU A 37 3.31 -6.23 -10.27
N SER A 38 2.00 -6.46 -10.27
CA SER A 38 1.32 -7.14 -9.17
C SER A 38 1.48 -8.66 -9.32
N LEU A 39 2.17 -9.28 -8.36
CA LEU A 39 2.58 -10.69 -8.38
C LEU A 39 1.91 -11.45 -7.23
N ASP A 40 1.63 -12.73 -7.48
CA ASP A 40 1.17 -13.69 -6.48
C ASP A 40 2.30 -14.73 -6.23
N ALA A 41 2.87 -14.69 -5.01
CA ALA A 41 3.92 -15.62 -4.59
C ALA A 41 3.38 -16.96 -4.08
N GLY A 42 2.07 -17.15 -4.07
CA GLY A 42 1.44 -18.40 -3.61
C GLY A 42 1.44 -18.57 -2.08
N PHE A 43 1.84 -17.55 -1.31
CA PHE A 43 1.76 -17.61 0.15
C PHE A 43 0.31 -17.52 0.64
N SER A 44 0.05 -18.10 1.81
CA SER A 44 -1.23 -18.01 2.52
C SER A 44 -1.22 -16.87 3.55
N CYS A 45 -2.16 -16.92 4.47
CA CYS A 45 -2.26 -16.01 5.61
C CYS A 45 -2.62 -16.81 6.86
N PRO A 46 -1.92 -16.62 8.00
CA PRO A 46 -2.20 -17.36 9.24
C PRO A 46 -3.61 -17.09 9.77
N ASN A 47 -4.25 -16.02 9.29
CA ASN A 47 -5.63 -15.66 9.61
C ASN A 47 -6.66 -16.40 8.74
N ARG A 48 -6.22 -17.31 7.81
CA ARG A 48 -7.08 -18.03 6.87
C ARG A 48 -6.83 -19.54 6.82
N ASP A 49 -5.68 -20.00 7.24
CA ASP A 49 -5.27 -21.41 7.13
C ASP A 49 -5.47 -22.20 8.44
N GLY A 50 -6.16 -21.61 9.41
CA GLY A 50 -6.47 -22.24 10.69
C GLY A 50 -5.46 -22.01 11.79
N ARG A 51 -4.31 -21.36 11.52
CA ARG A 51 -3.32 -21.09 12.57
C ARG A 51 -3.82 -20.04 13.58
N LEU A 52 -4.39 -18.94 13.11
CA LEU A 52 -5.04 -17.91 13.95
C LEU A 52 -6.56 -17.93 13.77
N SER A 53 -7.02 -18.08 12.53
CA SER A 53 -8.43 -18.07 12.15
C SER A 53 -8.61 -18.74 10.79
N ASN A 54 -9.84 -19.17 10.49
CA ASN A 54 -10.22 -19.70 9.15
C ASN A 54 -10.93 -18.66 8.28
N ILE A 55 -11.28 -17.49 8.84
CA ILE A 55 -12.14 -16.51 8.16
C ILE A 55 -11.39 -15.30 7.61
N GLY A 56 -10.16 -15.06 8.05
CA GLY A 56 -9.38 -13.89 7.66
C GLY A 56 -9.84 -12.60 8.35
N CYS A 57 -9.28 -11.48 7.95
CA CYS A 57 -9.81 -10.17 8.31
C CYS A 57 -11.18 -9.96 7.65
N ILE A 58 -12.16 -9.41 8.37
CA ILE A 58 -13.55 -9.35 7.88
C ILE A 58 -13.75 -8.51 6.61
N PHE A 59 -12.84 -7.57 6.34
CA PHE A 59 -12.85 -6.71 5.15
C PHE A 59 -12.11 -7.31 3.95
N CYS A 60 -11.35 -8.40 4.15
CA CYS A 60 -10.49 -8.98 3.11
C CYS A 60 -11.30 -9.87 2.17
N SER A 61 -11.05 -9.76 0.87
CA SER A 61 -11.65 -10.64 -0.14
C SER A 61 -11.05 -12.06 -0.09
N ASP A 62 -11.66 -12.99 -0.80
CA ASP A 62 -11.14 -14.35 -0.96
C ASP A 62 -9.78 -14.39 -1.65
N GLU A 63 -9.50 -13.41 -2.51
CA GLU A 63 -8.22 -13.23 -3.20
C GLU A 63 -7.14 -12.54 -2.34
N GLY A 64 -7.40 -12.35 -1.04
CA GLY A 64 -6.43 -11.73 -0.14
C GLY A 64 -6.05 -10.29 -0.50
N SER A 65 -6.99 -9.52 -1.08
CA SER A 65 -6.79 -8.16 -1.62
C SER A 65 -5.90 -8.09 -2.86
N GLY A 66 -5.77 -9.21 -3.58
CA GLY A 66 -4.93 -9.35 -4.77
C GLY A 66 -5.67 -9.55 -6.09
N GLU A 67 -6.87 -8.99 -6.23
CA GLU A 67 -7.75 -9.18 -7.40
C GLU A 67 -7.11 -8.83 -8.76
N PHE A 68 -5.99 -8.14 -8.74
CA PHE A 68 -5.25 -7.71 -9.95
C PHE A 68 -3.86 -8.34 -10.05
N ALA A 69 -3.53 -9.28 -9.19
CA ALA A 69 -2.23 -9.96 -9.21
C ALA A 69 -2.14 -10.99 -10.34
N GLY A 70 -0.91 -11.38 -10.65
CA GLY A 70 -0.63 -12.49 -11.57
C GLY A 70 -1.24 -13.80 -11.10
N SER A 71 -1.31 -14.77 -11.98
CA SER A 71 -1.82 -16.11 -11.63
C SER A 71 -0.79 -16.89 -10.83
N LYS A 72 -1.17 -17.40 -9.66
CA LYS A 72 -0.32 -18.29 -8.83
C LYS A 72 0.10 -19.61 -9.54
N ASN A 73 -0.52 -19.93 -10.68
CA ASN A 73 -0.17 -21.12 -11.47
C ASN A 73 1.03 -20.86 -12.41
N LEU A 74 1.48 -19.62 -12.52
CA LEU A 74 2.65 -19.21 -13.28
C LEU A 74 3.83 -18.98 -12.33
N SER A 75 5.04 -19.26 -12.80
CA SER A 75 6.27 -18.85 -12.11
C SER A 75 6.34 -17.34 -11.96
N ILE A 76 7.14 -16.84 -11.03
CA ILE A 76 7.31 -15.39 -10.82
C ILE A 76 7.82 -14.72 -12.10
N SER A 77 8.78 -15.32 -12.80
CA SER A 77 9.26 -14.78 -14.09
C SER A 77 8.16 -14.71 -15.15
N GLU A 78 7.33 -15.73 -15.30
CA GLU A 78 6.20 -15.70 -16.23
C GLU A 78 5.16 -14.63 -15.86
N GLN A 79 4.87 -14.46 -14.57
CA GLN A 79 4.00 -13.40 -14.10
C GLN A 79 4.58 -12.01 -14.43
N ILE A 80 5.88 -11.80 -14.21
CA ILE A 80 6.57 -10.54 -14.52
C ILE A 80 6.42 -10.23 -16.02
N GLU A 81 6.75 -11.19 -16.91
CA GLU A 81 6.66 -10.95 -18.36
C GLU A 81 5.21 -10.70 -18.81
N SER A 82 4.26 -11.47 -18.30
CA SER A 82 2.83 -11.27 -18.59
C SER A 82 2.33 -9.89 -18.16
N GLN A 83 2.70 -9.45 -16.95
CA GLN A 83 2.33 -8.13 -16.42
C GLN A 83 2.97 -6.99 -17.22
N LYS A 84 4.24 -7.13 -17.65
CA LYS A 84 4.90 -6.16 -18.53
C LYS A 84 4.15 -5.99 -19.84
N ILE A 85 3.89 -7.08 -20.55
CA ILE A 85 3.15 -7.07 -21.82
C ILE A 85 1.78 -6.38 -21.66
N PHE A 86 1.08 -6.66 -20.55
CA PHE A 86 -0.20 -6.03 -20.26
C PHE A 86 -0.10 -4.52 -20.01
N LEU A 87 0.93 -4.11 -19.28
CA LEU A 87 1.11 -2.71 -18.84
C LEU A 87 1.77 -1.85 -19.92
N GLU A 88 2.64 -2.40 -20.77
CA GLU A 88 3.25 -1.68 -21.89
C GLU A 88 2.21 -1.11 -22.88
N LYS A 89 1.09 -1.80 -23.04
CA LYS A 89 -0.05 -1.30 -23.83
C LYS A 89 -0.67 -0.02 -23.27
N LYS A 90 -0.51 0.22 -21.96
CA LYS A 90 -1.07 1.38 -21.25
C LYS A 90 -0.02 2.43 -20.91
N TRP A 91 1.19 1.99 -20.60
CA TRP A 91 2.22 2.81 -19.99
C TRP A 91 3.57 2.57 -20.66
N LYS A 92 4.21 3.63 -21.11
CA LYS A 92 5.64 3.58 -21.45
C LYS A 92 6.43 3.64 -20.15
N ALA A 93 6.58 2.50 -19.48
CA ALA A 93 7.38 2.39 -18.28
C ALA A 93 8.86 2.36 -18.62
N LYS A 94 9.68 2.97 -17.75
CA LYS A 94 11.14 2.86 -17.81
C LYS A 94 11.64 1.85 -16.76
N ASN A 95 10.92 1.76 -15.66
CA ASN A 95 11.31 0.97 -14.50
C ASN A 95 10.15 0.10 -14.05
N TYR A 96 10.46 -1.13 -13.62
CA TYR A 96 9.49 -2.05 -13.06
C TYR A 96 9.79 -2.35 -11.60
N ILE A 97 8.72 -2.40 -10.79
CA ILE A 97 8.76 -2.72 -9.37
C ILE A 97 7.93 -3.98 -9.16
N SER A 98 8.54 -5.04 -8.66
CA SER A 98 7.82 -6.27 -8.29
C SER A 98 7.03 -6.03 -7.01
N TYR A 99 5.71 -6.21 -7.07
CA TYR A 99 4.80 -6.01 -5.95
C TYR A 99 4.09 -7.30 -5.59
N PHE A 100 4.51 -7.92 -4.51
CA PHE A 100 3.87 -9.10 -3.93
C PHE A 100 2.71 -8.66 -3.07
N GLN A 101 1.50 -8.78 -3.62
CA GLN A 101 0.30 -8.14 -3.09
C GLN A 101 -0.57 -9.06 -2.25
N ASN A 102 -0.79 -10.30 -2.72
CA ASN A 102 -1.79 -11.21 -2.16
C ASN A 102 -1.38 -11.73 -0.78
N PHE A 103 -2.33 -11.79 0.15
CA PHE A 103 -2.16 -12.44 1.45
C PHE A 103 -0.97 -11.93 2.28
N THR A 104 -0.09 -12.83 2.76
CA THR A 104 1.02 -12.51 3.67
C THR A 104 2.32 -13.06 3.12
N ASN A 105 3.07 -12.21 2.43
CA ASN A 105 4.22 -12.62 1.62
C ASN A 105 5.52 -12.89 2.42
N THR A 106 5.46 -12.89 3.74
CA THR A 106 6.51 -13.40 4.63
C THR A 106 6.04 -14.60 5.46
N TYR A 107 4.82 -15.13 5.17
CA TYR A 107 4.27 -16.27 5.86
C TYR A 107 4.70 -17.59 5.18
N GLY A 108 5.90 -17.99 5.49
CA GLY A 108 6.53 -19.21 4.99
C GLY A 108 7.87 -19.44 5.68
N SER A 109 8.55 -20.54 5.33
CA SER A 109 9.92 -20.76 5.76
C SER A 109 10.86 -19.76 5.10
N LEU A 110 11.99 -19.45 5.73
CA LEU A 110 13.02 -18.60 5.14
C LEU A 110 13.47 -19.13 3.77
N GLN A 111 13.59 -20.44 3.61
CA GLN A 111 13.94 -21.05 2.32
C GLN A 111 12.89 -20.78 1.24
N SER A 112 11.60 -20.79 1.58
CA SER A 112 10.53 -20.48 0.64
C SER A 112 10.60 -19.00 0.19
N LEU A 113 10.93 -18.09 1.12
CA LEU A 113 11.14 -16.69 0.80
C LEU A 113 12.35 -16.50 -0.13
N LYS A 114 13.49 -17.14 0.19
CA LYS A 114 14.70 -17.10 -0.64
C LYS A 114 14.44 -17.58 -2.06
N ASN A 115 13.75 -18.68 -2.24
CA ASN A 115 13.44 -19.23 -3.57
C ASN A 115 12.69 -18.21 -4.47
N ILE A 116 11.88 -17.34 -3.88
CA ILE A 116 11.09 -16.35 -4.62
C ILE A 116 11.85 -15.04 -4.76
N TYR A 117 12.38 -14.50 -3.67
CA TYR A 117 12.91 -13.13 -3.67
C TYR A 117 14.32 -13.04 -4.23
N ASP A 118 15.14 -14.12 -4.14
CA ASP A 118 16.45 -14.16 -4.79
C ASP A 118 16.33 -14.11 -6.32
N GLU A 119 15.33 -14.82 -6.89
CA GLU A 119 15.02 -14.76 -8.32
C GLU A 119 14.72 -13.32 -8.77
N VAL A 120 13.84 -12.63 -8.04
CA VAL A 120 13.45 -11.25 -8.37
C VAL A 120 14.62 -10.26 -8.14
N THR A 121 15.40 -10.49 -7.07
CA THR A 121 16.53 -9.63 -6.72
C THR A 121 17.64 -9.69 -7.77
N SER A 122 17.82 -10.84 -8.43
CA SER A 122 18.84 -11.03 -9.48
C SER A 122 18.47 -10.39 -10.84
N ARG A 123 17.22 -9.94 -11.02
CA ARG A 123 16.76 -9.38 -12.31
C ARG A 123 17.15 -7.92 -12.47
N ASP A 124 17.87 -7.58 -13.52
CA ASP A 124 18.30 -6.21 -13.83
C ASP A 124 17.15 -5.29 -14.24
N ASP A 125 16.07 -5.86 -14.80
CA ASP A 125 14.89 -5.13 -15.26
C ASP A 125 13.91 -4.75 -14.12
N ILE A 126 14.14 -5.24 -12.89
CA ILE A 126 13.39 -4.88 -11.70
C ILE A 126 14.23 -3.93 -10.84
N VAL A 127 13.75 -2.70 -10.64
CA VAL A 127 14.46 -1.66 -9.87
C VAL A 127 14.09 -1.65 -8.39
N GLY A 128 12.98 -2.27 -8.00
CA GLY A 128 12.51 -2.30 -6.62
C GLY A 128 11.56 -3.46 -6.32
N ILE A 129 11.47 -3.81 -5.05
CA ILE A 129 10.64 -4.90 -4.54
C ILE A 129 9.72 -4.35 -3.45
N SER A 130 8.42 -4.59 -3.58
CA SER A 130 7.40 -4.23 -2.60
C SER A 130 6.74 -5.51 -2.09
N ILE A 131 6.71 -5.71 -0.78
CA ILE A 131 6.22 -6.95 -0.16
C ILE A 131 5.10 -6.61 0.84
N ALA A 132 3.86 -6.97 0.49
CA ALA A 132 2.74 -6.83 1.42
C ALA A 132 2.76 -7.97 2.44
N THR A 133 2.71 -7.62 3.72
CA THR A 133 2.79 -8.60 4.80
C THR A 133 2.12 -8.15 6.09
N ARG A 134 2.11 -9.05 7.06
CA ARG A 134 1.64 -8.88 8.44
C ARG A 134 2.84 -8.76 9.37
N CYS A 135 2.71 -7.94 10.39
CA CYS A 135 3.77 -7.74 11.39
C CYS A 135 4.12 -9.00 12.17
N ASP A 136 3.13 -9.80 12.53
CA ASP A 136 3.29 -11.08 13.24
C ASP A 136 3.90 -12.22 12.40
N CYS A 137 4.27 -11.95 11.14
CA CYS A 137 4.94 -12.88 10.22
C CYS A 137 6.37 -12.44 9.87
N LEU A 138 6.96 -11.56 10.68
CA LEU A 138 8.31 -11.03 10.53
C LEU A 138 9.13 -11.34 11.79
N ASP A 139 9.79 -12.49 11.81
CA ASP A 139 10.80 -12.83 12.80
C ASP A 139 12.16 -12.20 12.43
N ASP A 140 13.14 -12.26 13.36
CA ASP A 140 14.43 -11.61 13.19
C ASP A 140 15.22 -12.21 12.01
N GLU A 141 15.12 -13.53 11.78
CA GLU A 141 15.79 -14.22 10.67
C GLU A 141 15.28 -13.70 9.31
N LYS A 142 13.97 -13.49 9.18
CA LYS A 142 13.38 -12.91 7.96
C LYS A 142 13.74 -11.43 7.79
N ILE A 143 13.79 -10.67 8.89
CA ILE A 143 14.22 -9.27 8.86
C ILE A 143 15.67 -9.18 8.40
N ASP A 144 16.56 -10.02 8.90
CA ASP A 144 17.95 -10.07 8.47
C ASP A 144 18.09 -10.40 6.96
N TYR A 145 17.33 -11.37 6.48
CA TYR A 145 17.29 -11.71 5.06
C TYR A 145 16.75 -10.55 4.19
N LEU A 146 15.67 -9.91 4.62
CA LEU A 146 15.11 -8.76 3.89
C LEU A 146 16.08 -7.57 3.89
N ARG A 147 16.87 -7.41 4.95
CA ARG A 147 17.96 -6.43 5.00
C ARG A 147 19.07 -6.76 4.00
N GLU A 148 19.39 -8.05 3.77
CA GLU A 148 20.33 -8.45 2.72
C GLU A 148 19.81 -8.11 1.31
N ILE A 149 18.51 -8.29 1.07
CA ILE A 149 17.87 -7.87 -0.19
C ILE A 149 17.94 -6.36 -0.34
N SER A 150 17.61 -5.58 0.71
CA SER A 150 17.59 -4.12 0.64
C SER A 150 18.95 -3.50 0.29
N ARG A 151 20.06 -4.20 0.59
CA ARG A 151 21.42 -3.79 0.16
C ARG A 151 21.66 -3.93 -1.33
N LYS A 152 20.92 -4.80 -2.00
CA LYS A 152 21.10 -5.11 -3.43
C LYS A 152 20.09 -4.37 -4.30
N LYS A 153 18.88 -4.10 -3.76
CA LYS A 153 17.75 -3.55 -4.50
C LYS A 153 16.81 -2.80 -3.58
N THR A 154 16.30 -1.66 -4.00
CA THR A 154 15.31 -0.90 -3.22
C THR A 154 14.17 -1.81 -2.78
N LEU A 155 14.00 -1.99 -1.49
CA LEU A 155 13.00 -2.85 -0.88
C LEU A 155 12.14 -2.04 0.09
N TRP A 156 10.84 -2.25 0.06
CA TRP A 156 9.97 -1.80 1.15
C TRP A 156 8.89 -2.82 1.47
N LEU A 157 8.51 -2.86 2.72
CA LEU A 157 7.40 -3.66 3.21
C LEU A 157 6.11 -2.85 3.23
N GLU A 158 4.99 -3.48 2.92
CA GLU A 158 3.66 -2.89 3.03
C GLU A 158 2.92 -3.55 4.21
N LEU A 159 2.78 -2.79 5.31
CA LEU A 159 2.27 -3.29 6.58
C LEU A 159 0.79 -2.97 6.79
N GLY A 160 0.01 -3.97 7.12
CA GLY A 160 -1.43 -3.86 7.33
C GLY A 160 -1.81 -3.35 8.72
N MET A 161 -1.59 -2.08 9.04
CA MET A 161 -2.02 -1.50 10.32
C MET A 161 -3.55 -1.39 10.44
N GLN A 162 -4.18 -0.86 9.42
CA GLN A 162 -5.61 -0.58 9.24
C GLN A 162 -6.13 0.51 10.17
N SER A 163 -5.99 0.38 11.49
CA SER A 163 -6.37 1.30 12.55
C SER A 163 -5.43 1.15 13.75
N VAL A 164 -5.39 2.16 14.61
CA VAL A 164 -4.73 2.12 15.93
C VAL A 164 -5.70 1.74 17.06
N ASN A 165 -7.01 1.73 16.80
CA ASN A 165 -8.02 1.42 17.81
C ASN A 165 -8.08 -0.10 18.07
N GLU A 166 -7.69 -0.53 19.27
CA GLU A 166 -7.65 -1.95 19.64
C GLU A 166 -9.02 -2.66 19.57
N ASN A 167 -10.12 -1.95 19.85
CA ASN A 167 -11.46 -2.53 19.72
C ASN A 167 -11.79 -2.80 18.25
N THR A 168 -11.44 -1.86 17.36
CA THR A 168 -11.57 -2.03 15.92
C THR A 168 -10.66 -3.16 15.42
N ILE A 169 -9.41 -3.22 15.87
CA ILE A 169 -8.44 -4.27 15.50
C ILE A 169 -8.99 -5.67 15.83
N LYS A 170 -9.57 -5.85 17.01
CA LYS A 170 -10.22 -7.11 17.41
C LYS A 170 -11.45 -7.40 16.55
N LEU A 171 -12.31 -6.39 16.35
CA LEU A 171 -13.51 -6.53 15.55
C LEU A 171 -13.25 -6.95 14.10
N ILE A 172 -12.26 -6.30 13.46
CA ILE A 172 -11.91 -6.62 12.07
C ILE A 172 -11.12 -7.93 11.94
N ASN A 173 -10.89 -8.62 13.03
CA ASN A 173 -10.13 -9.87 13.08
C ASN A 173 -8.74 -9.74 12.44
N ARG A 174 -7.99 -8.66 12.76
CA ARG A 174 -6.61 -8.48 12.25
C ARG A 174 -5.67 -9.58 12.74
N GLY A 175 -5.91 -10.09 13.96
CA GLY A 175 -5.23 -11.24 14.53
C GLY A 175 -3.90 -10.94 15.22
N TYR A 176 -3.52 -9.66 15.35
CA TYR A 176 -2.39 -9.18 16.18
C TYR A 176 -2.69 -7.78 16.73
N THR A 177 -2.08 -7.44 17.87
CA THR A 177 -2.29 -6.18 18.59
C THR A 177 -1.54 -5.02 17.94
N HIS A 178 -1.84 -3.79 18.36
CA HIS A 178 -1.08 -2.63 17.91
C HIS A 178 0.35 -2.64 18.47
N GLU A 179 0.56 -3.20 19.65
CA GLU A 179 1.88 -3.40 20.25
C GLU A 179 2.82 -4.23 19.35
N ILE A 180 2.34 -5.35 18.79
CA ILE A 180 3.12 -6.15 17.82
C ILE A 180 3.46 -5.33 16.58
N PHE A 181 2.56 -4.44 16.16
CA PHE A 181 2.83 -3.51 15.06
C PHE A 181 3.98 -2.56 15.42
N ASP A 182 3.95 -1.95 16.62
CA ASP A 182 4.98 -1.02 17.10
C ASP A 182 6.35 -1.69 17.21
N GLU A 183 6.41 -2.89 17.79
CA GLU A 183 7.64 -3.69 17.88
C GLU A 183 8.23 -3.96 16.49
N THR A 184 7.38 -4.34 15.53
CA THR A 184 7.82 -4.60 14.16
C THR A 184 8.34 -3.32 13.49
N VAL A 185 7.63 -2.20 13.64
CA VAL A 185 8.08 -0.89 13.13
C VAL A 185 9.44 -0.52 13.68
N LYS A 186 9.67 -0.72 15.00
CA LYS A 186 10.97 -0.50 15.62
C LYS A 186 12.06 -1.36 15.00
N LYS A 187 11.84 -2.68 14.87
CA LYS A 187 12.78 -3.61 14.24
C LYS A 187 13.13 -3.21 12.82
N LEU A 188 12.13 -2.80 12.01
CA LEU A 188 12.36 -2.36 10.64
C LEU A 188 13.16 -1.06 10.56
N LYS A 189 12.93 -0.12 11.46
CA LYS A 189 13.73 1.10 11.58
C LYS A 189 15.18 0.79 11.98
N ASP A 190 15.38 -0.07 12.95
CA ASP A 190 16.71 -0.50 13.42
C ASP A 190 17.47 -1.26 12.31
N ALA A 191 16.76 -1.98 11.45
CA ALA A 191 17.30 -2.67 10.28
C ALA A 191 17.44 -1.78 9.03
N ASN A 192 16.97 -0.52 9.06
CA ASN A 192 16.84 0.42 7.94
C ASN A 192 16.10 -0.18 6.72
N ILE A 193 15.08 -0.97 6.97
CA ILE A 193 14.18 -1.46 5.94
C ILE A 193 13.03 -0.46 5.78
N LEU A 194 12.85 0.05 4.57
CA LEU A 194 11.75 0.94 4.24
C LEU A 194 10.41 0.22 4.43
N PHE A 195 9.41 0.92 4.95
CA PHE A 195 8.07 0.37 5.07
C PHE A 195 7.00 1.44 4.83
N LEU A 196 5.85 1.00 4.37
CA LEU A 196 4.66 1.82 4.30
C LEU A 196 3.51 1.20 5.10
N ILE A 197 2.60 2.05 5.51
CA ILE A 197 1.45 1.71 6.33
C ILE A 197 0.18 1.72 5.49
N HIS A 198 -0.62 0.64 5.57
CA HIS A 198 -1.98 0.63 5.08
C HIS A 198 -2.93 1.04 6.20
N ALA A 199 -3.74 2.08 5.98
CA ALA A 199 -4.81 2.51 6.85
C ALA A 199 -6.15 2.46 6.12
N ILE A 200 -7.22 2.06 6.83
CA ILE A 200 -8.59 1.99 6.30
C ILE A 200 -9.46 2.94 7.11
N PHE A 201 -10.08 3.92 6.46
CA PHE A 201 -11.05 4.80 7.11
C PHE A 201 -12.48 4.33 6.86
N GLY A 202 -13.30 4.46 7.89
CA GLY A 202 -14.69 4.01 7.89
C GLY A 202 -14.88 2.57 8.36
N LEU A 203 -13.91 2.01 9.09
CA LEU A 203 -14.07 0.72 9.76
C LEU A 203 -15.26 0.76 10.74
N PRO A 204 -15.93 -0.39 11.00
CA PRO A 204 -17.12 -0.42 11.84
C PRO A 204 -16.87 0.19 13.21
N PHE A 205 -17.79 1.08 13.63
CA PHE A 205 -17.81 1.78 14.91
C PHE A 205 -16.70 2.80 15.16
N GLU A 206 -15.85 3.08 14.18
CA GLU A 206 -14.91 4.19 14.25
C GLU A 206 -15.58 5.53 13.97
N ASP A 207 -15.08 6.57 14.62
CA ASP A 207 -15.47 7.95 14.42
C ASP A 207 -14.31 8.83 13.93
N GLN A 208 -14.51 10.15 13.84
CA GLN A 208 -13.50 11.09 13.40
C GLN A 208 -12.29 11.18 14.34
N ASN A 209 -12.45 10.85 15.63
CA ASN A 209 -11.34 10.85 16.59
C ASN A 209 -10.44 9.63 16.34
N ASP A 210 -11.01 8.47 16.03
CA ASP A 210 -10.25 7.28 15.65
C ASP A 210 -9.42 7.53 14.38
N PHE A 211 -10.02 8.20 13.38
CA PHE A 211 -9.28 8.58 12.16
C PHE A 211 -8.14 9.55 12.47
N LYS A 212 -8.39 10.57 13.29
CA LYS A 212 -7.35 11.52 13.71
C LYS A 212 -6.24 10.83 14.51
N ASN A 213 -6.56 9.91 15.39
CA ASN A 213 -5.58 9.14 16.15
C ASN A 213 -4.72 8.26 15.23
N THR A 214 -5.33 7.62 14.24
CA THR A 214 -4.63 6.83 13.21
C THR A 214 -3.68 7.72 12.38
N ILE A 215 -4.13 8.91 11.97
CA ILE A 215 -3.32 9.87 11.21
C ILE A 215 -2.17 10.43 12.07
N LYS A 216 -2.45 10.77 13.33
CA LYS A 216 -1.44 11.22 14.30
C LYS A 216 -0.34 10.17 14.49
N TYR A 217 -0.71 8.91 14.66
CA TYR A 217 0.24 7.80 14.76
C TYR A 217 1.12 7.70 13.50
N ILE A 218 0.52 7.75 12.30
CA ILE A 218 1.27 7.72 11.03
C ILE A 218 2.26 8.90 10.96
N ARG A 219 1.87 10.08 11.40
CA ARG A 219 2.75 11.26 11.47
C ARG A 219 3.95 11.01 12.40
N GLU A 220 3.70 10.46 13.60
CA GLU A 220 4.73 10.21 14.62
C GLU A 220 5.70 9.10 14.20
N VAL A 221 5.19 8.04 13.59
CA VAL A 221 6.01 6.96 13.03
C VAL A 221 6.84 7.44 11.85
N ALA A 222 6.34 8.41 11.07
CA ALA A 222 6.99 8.93 9.85
C ALA A 222 7.49 7.80 8.92
N PRO A 223 6.60 6.89 8.45
CA PRO A 223 6.98 5.80 7.58
C PRO A 223 7.47 6.33 6.23
N PHE A 224 8.22 5.50 5.48
CA PHE A 224 8.56 5.79 4.08
C PHE A 224 7.33 6.14 3.25
N GLY A 225 6.23 5.41 3.42
CA GLY A 225 5.02 5.69 2.67
C GLY A 225 3.73 5.32 3.39
N VAL A 226 2.62 5.67 2.75
CA VAL A 226 1.27 5.38 3.24
C VAL A 226 0.32 5.04 2.10
N LYS A 227 -0.61 4.13 2.36
CA LYS A 227 -1.79 3.86 1.54
C LYS A 227 -3.05 4.11 2.36
N PHE A 228 -3.84 5.07 1.96
CA PHE A 228 -5.16 5.32 2.51
C PHE A 228 -6.22 4.57 1.70
N HIS A 229 -7.08 3.85 2.39
CA HIS A 229 -8.20 3.13 1.82
C HIS A 229 -9.50 3.58 2.50
N ASN A 230 -10.56 3.73 1.72
CA ASN A 230 -11.91 3.72 2.27
C ASN A 230 -12.34 2.27 2.51
N LEU A 231 -13.09 2.03 3.56
CA LEU A 231 -13.79 0.76 3.68
C LEU A 231 -14.80 0.61 2.54
N TYR A 232 -14.78 -0.54 1.90
CA TYR A 232 -15.82 -0.98 0.98
C TYR A 232 -16.22 -2.42 1.27
N ILE A 233 -17.42 -2.78 0.87
CA ILE A 233 -18.02 -4.07 1.15
C ILE A 233 -18.16 -4.84 -0.15
N LEU A 234 -17.55 -6.00 -0.20
CA LEU A 234 -17.73 -6.95 -1.30
C LEU A 234 -18.79 -7.98 -0.92
N LYS A 235 -19.60 -8.37 -1.89
CA LYS A 235 -20.57 -9.45 -1.71
C LYS A 235 -19.84 -10.74 -1.31
N GLY A 236 -20.33 -11.40 -0.27
CA GLY A 236 -19.76 -12.65 0.25
C GLY A 236 -18.61 -12.48 1.25
N SER A 237 -18.08 -11.27 1.46
CA SER A 237 -17.09 -11.04 2.51
C SER A 237 -17.74 -11.13 3.92
N PRO A 238 -17.01 -11.47 4.98
CA PRO A 238 -17.58 -11.55 6.33
C PRO A 238 -18.20 -10.21 6.79
N ILE A 239 -17.63 -9.07 6.41
CA ILE A 239 -18.17 -7.74 6.74
C ILE A 239 -19.52 -7.47 6.05
N TYR A 240 -19.82 -8.15 4.93
CA TYR A 240 -21.08 -8.00 4.21
C TYR A 240 -22.28 -8.38 5.09
N GLU A 241 -22.20 -9.49 5.84
CA GLU A 241 -23.25 -9.91 6.74
C GLU A 241 -23.39 -8.97 7.95
N LEU A 242 -22.28 -8.47 8.48
CA LEU A 242 -22.29 -7.46 9.54
C LEU A 242 -23.03 -6.19 9.09
N TYR A 243 -22.78 -5.74 7.87
CA TYR A 243 -23.42 -4.56 7.29
C TYR A 243 -24.91 -4.78 7.00
N LYS A 244 -25.28 -5.92 6.39
CA LYS A 244 -26.69 -6.26 6.12
C LYS A 244 -27.55 -6.25 7.38
N ASN A 245 -26.98 -6.66 8.50
CA ASN A 245 -27.65 -6.61 9.80
C ASN A 245 -27.67 -5.20 10.42
N LYS A 246 -27.33 -4.16 9.64
CA LYS A 246 -27.32 -2.75 10.03
C LYS A 246 -26.52 -2.47 11.31
N LYS A 247 -25.41 -3.15 11.48
CA LYS A 247 -24.56 -3.01 12.67
C LYS A 247 -23.71 -1.73 12.66
N PHE A 248 -23.45 -1.14 11.47
CA PHE A 248 -22.68 0.10 11.31
C PHE A 248 -23.06 0.82 10.02
N ARG A 249 -22.65 2.10 9.89
CA ARG A 249 -22.78 2.88 8.67
C ARG A 249 -21.45 3.00 7.93
N LEU A 250 -21.49 3.22 6.63
CA LEU A 250 -20.33 3.55 5.80
C LEU A 250 -20.17 5.07 5.70
N LEU A 251 -18.93 5.52 5.45
CA LEU A 251 -18.66 6.91 5.15
C LEU A 251 -19.32 7.32 3.84
N SER A 252 -19.89 8.51 3.82
CA SER A 252 -20.18 9.21 2.58
C SER A 252 -18.89 9.59 1.86
N ARG A 253 -18.99 9.90 0.58
CA ARG A 253 -17.86 10.40 -0.21
C ARG A 253 -17.28 11.68 0.38
N GLU A 254 -18.13 12.59 0.85
CA GLU A 254 -17.73 13.86 1.46
C GLU A 254 -16.94 13.62 2.76
N GLU A 255 -17.44 12.79 3.68
CA GLU A 255 -16.76 12.46 4.92
C GLU A 255 -15.38 11.81 4.66
N TYR A 256 -15.31 10.91 3.68
CA TYR A 256 -14.04 10.31 3.28
C TYR A 256 -13.07 11.36 2.70
N THR A 257 -13.56 12.22 1.80
CA THR A 257 -12.76 13.29 1.21
C THR A 257 -12.18 14.20 2.29
N GLN A 258 -12.99 14.65 3.25
CA GLN A 258 -12.54 15.46 4.38
C GLN A 258 -11.49 14.76 5.23
N THR A 259 -11.66 13.45 5.48
CA THR A 259 -10.67 12.64 6.21
C THR A 259 -9.33 12.59 5.48
N ILE A 260 -9.35 12.41 4.15
CA ILE A 260 -8.12 12.39 3.34
C ILE A 260 -7.44 13.76 3.29
N LEU A 261 -8.21 14.84 3.15
CA LEU A 261 -7.64 16.21 3.21
C LEU A 261 -6.92 16.42 4.53
N TYR A 262 -7.57 16.10 5.66
CA TYR A 262 -6.96 16.17 6.97
C TYR A 262 -5.70 15.28 7.08
N ALA A 263 -5.72 14.06 6.52
CA ALA A 263 -4.57 13.17 6.51
C ALA A 263 -3.39 13.78 5.73
N LEU A 264 -3.63 14.29 4.52
CA LEU A 264 -2.60 14.89 3.67
C LEU A 264 -1.97 16.16 4.28
N GLU A 265 -2.71 16.88 5.13
CA GLU A 265 -2.20 18.05 5.86
C GLU A 265 -1.38 17.67 7.11
N ASN A 266 -1.66 16.51 7.69
CA ASN A 266 -1.15 16.15 9.01
C ASN A 266 -0.11 15.01 9.01
N ILE A 267 0.15 14.33 7.91
CA ILE A 267 1.26 13.36 7.81
C ILE A 267 2.61 14.06 7.66
N ASN A 268 3.69 13.32 7.87
CA ASN A 268 5.04 13.84 7.67
C ASN A 268 5.28 14.19 6.18
N GLU A 269 5.87 15.34 5.91
CA GLU A 269 6.13 15.84 4.54
C GLU A 269 6.99 14.90 3.69
N LYS A 270 7.84 14.07 4.33
CA LYS A 270 8.69 13.09 3.65
C LYS A 270 7.97 11.76 3.36
N THR A 271 6.77 11.56 3.90
CA THR A 271 6.00 10.33 3.67
C THR A 271 5.41 10.31 2.27
N VAL A 272 5.75 9.28 1.49
CA VAL A 272 5.25 9.10 0.12
C VAL A 272 3.83 8.54 0.14
N VAL A 273 2.90 9.22 -0.51
CA VAL A 273 1.50 8.77 -0.58
C VAL A 273 1.34 7.83 -1.78
N HIS A 274 1.29 6.54 -1.52
CA HIS A 274 1.15 5.52 -2.55
C HIS A 274 -0.29 5.37 -3.05
N ARG A 275 -1.27 5.73 -2.22
CA ARG A 275 -2.70 5.62 -2.55
C ARG A 275 -3.54 6.50 -1.62
N ILE A 276 -4.57 7.13 -2.17
CA ILE A 276 -5.51 7.99 -1.43
C ILE A 276 -6.96 7.48 -1.45
N THR A 277 -7.25 6.35 -2.09
CA THR A 277 -8.59 5.72 -2.11
C THR A 277 -8.49 4.25 -2.48
N GLY A 278 -9.44 3.44 -2.05
CA GLY A 278 -9.59 2.04 -2.44
C GLY A 278 -9.82 1.87 -3.95
N ASP A 279 -9.70 0.64 -4.41
CA ASP A 279 -9.93 0.25 -5.81
C ASP A 279 -10.67 -1.10 -5.82
N PRO A 280 -11.96 -1.11 -5.45
CA PRO A 280 -12.72 -2.35 -5.33
C PRO A 280 -13.00 -2.99 -6.71
N PRO A 281 -13.04 -4.33 -6.80
CA PRO A 281 -13.52 -5.01 -7.99
C PRO A 281 -15.00 -4.68 -8.23
N LYS A 282 -15.28 -3.91 -9.27
CA LYS A 282 -16.63 -3.36 -9.54
C LYS A 282 -17.73 -4.43 -9.59
N LYS A 283 -17.40 -5.63 -10.09
CA LYS A 283 -18.35 -6.76 -10.22
C LYS A 283 -18.91 -7.21 -8.87
N ASN A 284 -18.08 -7.21 -7.83
CA ASN A 284 -18.43 -7.74 -6.52
C ASN A 284 -18.72 -6.63 -5.49
N LEU A 285 -18.54 -5.35 -5.86
CA LEU A 285 -18.80 -4.23 -4.97
C LEU A 285 -20.27 -4.15 -4.58
N PHE A 286 -20.52 -4.19 -3.27
CA PHE A 286 -21.86 -3.98 -2.70
C PHE A 286 -22.07 -2.52 -2.32
N GLU A 287 -21.27 -1.97 -1.42
CA GLU A 287 -21.32 -0.57 -0.93
C GLU A 287 -19.93 -0.11 -0.45
N PRO A 288 -19.69 1.22 -0.39
CA PRO A 288 -20.49 2.30 -0.96
C PRO A 288 -20.24 2.42 -2.48
N LYS A 289 -21.28 2.74 -3.23
CA LYS A 289 -21.18 2.79 -4.71
C LYS A 289 -20.21 3.84 -5.24
N TRP A 290 -20.01 4.93 -4.51
CA TRP A 290 -19.12 6.01 -4.94
C TRP A 290 -17.66 5.57 -5.09
N CYS A 291 -17.20 4.55 -4.38
CA CYS A 291 -15.81 4.08 -4.50
C CYS A 291 -15.52 3.28 -5.79
N ALA A 292 -16.55 2.94 -6.57
CA ALA A 292 -16.37 2.34 -7.90
C ALA A 292 -15.79 3.31 -8.94
N ASP A 293 -15.85 4.62 -8.66
CA ASP A 293 -15.28 5.66 -9.54
C ASP A 293 -14.08 6.33 -8.85
N LYS A 294 -12.97 5.60 -8.82
CA LYS A 294 -11.70 6.04 -8.24
C LYS A 294 -11.22 7.39 -8.77
N LEU A 295 -11.35 7.63 -10.09
CA LEU A 295 -10.88 8.86 -10.71
C LEU A 295 -11.69 10.07 -10.25
N SER A 296 -12.99 9.92 -10.09
CA SER A 296 -13.86 10.97 -9.58
C SER A 296 -13.53 11.32 -8.11
N VAL A 297 -13.20 10.32 -7.27
CA VAL A 297 -12.77 10.56 -5.90
C VAL A 297 -11.44 11.32 -5.85
N ILE A 298 -10.47 10.93 -6.67
CA ILE A 298 -9.18 11.62 -6.77
C ILE A 298 -9.36 13.06 -7.24
N SER A 299 -10.19 13.30 -8.27
CA SER A 299 -10.50 14.65 -8.76
C SER A 299 -11.16 15.53 -7.72
N GLU A 300 -12.04 14.97 -6.90
CA GLU A 300 -12.68 15.72 -5.81
C GLU A 300 -11.67 16.16 -4.76
N ILE A 301 -10.80 15.23 -4.32
CA ILE A 301 -9.74 15.53 -3.35
C ILE A 301 -8.82 16.64 -3.89
N ASP A 302 -8.40 16.55 -5.17
CA ASP A 302 -7.56 17.59 -5.76
C ASP A 302 -8.27 18.95 -5.83
N LYS A 303 -9.53 18.97 -6.25
CA LYS A 303 -10.32 20.20 -6.27
C LYS A 303 -10.34 20.87 -4.90
N ARG A 304 -10.58 20.10 -3.84
CA ARG A 304 -10.58 20.60 -2.46
C ARG A 304 -9.20 21.09 -2.00
N LEU A 305 -8.12 20.39 -2.37
CA LEU A 305 -6.75 20.85 -2.09
C LEU A 305 -6.43 22.19 -2.77
N LYS A 306 -6.98 22.43 -3.97
CA LYS A 306 -6.89 23.74 -4.65
C LYS A 306 -7.67 24.81 -3.91
N GLU A 307 -8.88 24.51 -3.45
CA GLU A 307 -9.71 25.43 -2.67
C GLU A 307 -9.06 25.81 -1.32
N LEU A 308 -8.23 24.94 -0.76
CA LEU A 308 -7.44 25.18 0.44
C LEU A 308 -6.09 25.87 0.18
N ASP A 309 -5.87 26.37 -1.04
CA ASP A 309 -4.60 27.00 -1.48
C ASP A 309 -3.36 26.15 -1.19
N LYS A 310 -3.52 24.81 -1.21
CA LYS A 310 -2.40 23.91 -1.00
C LYS A 310 -1.41 24.01 -2.16
N ASP A 311 -0.21 24.46 -1.85
CA ASP A 311 0.86 24.64 -2.83
C ASP A 311 1.21 23.36 -3.60
N ILE A 312 1.60 23.55 -4.86
CA ILE A 312 2.21 22.49 -5.66
C ILE A 312 3.64 22.28 -5.19
N LEU A 313 4.02 21.04 -4.91
CA LEU A 313 5.39 20.67 -4.57
C LEU A 313 6.33 21.00 -5.74
N LYS A 314 7.40 21.72 -5.45
CA LYS A 314 8.46 22.05 -6.42
C LYS A 314 9.35 20.83 -6.66
N ASP A 315 9.93 20.75 -7.86
CA ASP A 315 10.86 19.67 -8.24
C ASP A 315 12.03 19.55 -7.26
N GLU A 316 12.55 20.67 -6.76
CA GLU A 316 13.61 20.71 -5.76
C GLU A 316 13.19 20.04 -4.43
N GLN A 317 11.96 20.26 -3.96
CA GLN A 317 11.44 19.61 -2.74
C GLN A 317 11.35 18.09 -2.93
N ILE A 318 10.83 17.64 -4.08
CA ILE A 318 10.73 16.21 -4.40
C ILE A 318 12.13 15.59 -4.48
N LYS A 319 13.08 16.29 -5.10
CA LYS A 319 14.47 15.86 -5.19
C LYS A 319 15.12 15.72 -3.82
N ASN A 320 14.97 16.71 -2.95
CA ASN A 320 15.51 16.67 -1.59
C ASN A 320 14.95 15.50 -0.76
N ILE A 321 13.64 15.25 -0.86
CA ILE A 321 13.02 14.11 -0.19
C ILE A 321 13.48 12.78 -0.81
N SER A 322 13.63 12.72 -2.12
CA SER A 322 14.18 11.55 -2.81
C SER A 322 15.60 11.23 -2.36
N THR A 323 16.45 12.25 -2.22
CA THR A 323 17.83 12.11 -1.71
C THR A 323 17.81 11.59 -0.26
N TYR A 324 16.99 12.14 0.61
CA TYR A 324 16.85 11.68 1.99
C TYR A 324 16.52 10.18 2.07
N TRP A 325 15.56 9.70 1.29
CA TRP A 325 15.22 8.28 1.30
C TRP A 325 16.27 7.39 0.63
N LYS A 326 17.00 7.90 -0.37
CA LYS A 326 18.16 7.20 -0.96
C LYS A 326 19.27 7.01 0.07
N GLU A 327 19.55 8.02 0.87
CA GLU A 327 20.57 7.93 1.92
C GLU A 327 20.21 6.86 2.97
N ILE A 328 18.93 6.72 3.33
CA ILE A 328 18.46 5.66 4.23
C ILE A 328 18.57 4.28 3.56
N ASP A 329 18.11 4.15 2.32
CA ASP A 329 18.14 2.90 1.54
C ASP A 329 19.59 2.42 1.29
N LEU A 330 20.51 3.36 1.04
CA LEU A 330 21.92 3.09 0.78
C LEU A 330 22.81 3.06 2.02
N ALA A 331 22.31 3.46 3.19
CA ALA A 331 23.12 3.60 4.41
C ALA A 331 23.84 2.31 4.87
N PHE A 332 23.48 1.18 4.30
CA PHE A 332 24.12 -0.12 4.55
C PHE A 332 24.91 -0.70 3.37
N SER A 333 24.77 -0.16 2.16
CA SER A 333 25.56 -0.63 1.00
C SER A 333 27.05 -0.25 1.09
N HIS A 334 27.42 0.67 1.98
CA HIS A 334 28.80 1.18 2.14
C HIS A 334 29.48 0.80 3.46
N LYS A 335 28.87 -0.09 4.27
CA LYS A 335 29.48 -0.58 5.52
C LYS A 335 29.93 -2.05 5.41
N THR A 336 30.63 -2.38 4.33
CA THR A 336 31.40 -3.62 4.20
C THR A 336 32.87 -3.29 4.00
#